data_f32c148e0b61983d1bcbb884baa0a646
#
_entry.id   f32c148e0b61983d1bcbb884baa0a646
#
_cell.length_a   1.000
_cell.length_b   1.000
_cell.length_c   1.000
_cell.angle_alpha   90.00
_cell.angle_beta   90.00
_cell.angle_gamma   90.00
#
_symmetry.space_group_name_H-M   'P 1'
#
loop_
_entity.id
_entity.type
_entity.pdbx_description
1 polymer ?
#
loop_
_entity_poly.entity_id
_entity_poly.type
_entity_poly.pdbx_seq_one_letter_code
_entity_poly.pdbx_strand_id
1 'polypeptide(L)'
;MRVAILGDPAPWLKYVVAFIAANSTLDAEFRLAASPDGADACIAYGTTPPEGLPCVQIPVCSGKVSLTPAPDAHGILREDIFHEIFNGLSCRGEYDSESAGKPVRSLAARLRPPREGWKIPAASVLLRRLDEALADLPGLRPARRALYPQGKSFAICLTHDLDTLNSSPKTALKQTRHALVRSLKHLRRGTPGLLAQEIQNLLRKTFSGDRLWNLGTIRAMERAHGVNSTYNVYAKTQANSRGLKQALYNPEYDIAEHDRLRSTLAQLRREGDEIAVHGSYESAYSVEMLRAEINKIETEYNVKVSGGRQHFLQFAVPATHRLHAACGLEYDTSLGFRDLNGFRAGSCHSFFPYDHDAEAQIPVLQIPLVVMDGVLFDRDGMTPERAWEDMEQLLSQVRDLNGACSILWHNHVFDERLFPGWKEMYAKALTWIADNNGWMGPCATLKEHMDARRPA
;
A
#
# COMPACT_ATOMS: atom_id res chain seq x y z
N MET A 1 -12.24 -10.70 -25.48
CA MET A 1 -11.27 -11.74 -25.87
C MET A 1 -11.19 -12.79 -24.77
N ARG A 2 -11.12 -14.08 -25.11
CA ARG A 2 -10.97 -15.18 -24.15
C ARG A 2 -9.55 -15.74 -24.27
N VAL A 3 -8.84 -15.78 -23.13
CA VAL A 3 -7.45 -16.25 -23.05
C VAL A 3 -7.38 -17.49 -22.17
N ALA A 4 -7.01 -18.64 -22.76
CA ALA A 4 -6.78 -19.87 -22.01
C ALA A 4 -5.34 -19.92 -21.52
N ILE A 5 -5.15 -20.15 -20.22
CA ILE A 5 -3.82 -20.40 -19.63
C ILE A 5 -3.69 -21.91 -19.46
N LEU A 6 -2.77 -22.51 -20.21
CA LEU A 6 -2.53 -23.96 -20.24
C LEU A 6 -1.36 -24.26 -19.30
N GLY A 7 -1.59 -25.04 -18.26
CA GLY A 7 -0.58 -25.41 -17.26
C GLY A 7 -1.16 -26.28 -16.16
N ASP A 8 -0.30 -26.79 -15.28
CA ASP A 8 -0.73 -27.56 -14.11
C ASP A 8 -1.58 -26.68 -13.18
N PRO A 9 -2.82 -27.07 -12.81
CA PRO A 9 -3.73 -26.25 -12.03
C PRO A 9 -3.39 -26.16 -10.53
N ALA A 10 -2.11 -25.95 -10.21
CA ALA A 10 -1.64 -25.75 -8.86
C ALA A 10 -2.31 -24.50 -8.20
N PRO A 11 -2.53 -24.50 -6.86
CA PRO A 11 -3.16 -23.39 -6.16
C PRO A 11 -2.49 -22.03 -6.41
N TRP A 12 -1.17 -22.00 -6.39
CA TRP A 12 -0.42 -20.76 -6.64
C TRP A 12 -0.60 -20.22 -8.07
N LEU A 13 -0.74 -21.11 -9.09
CA LEU A 13 -0.99 -20.66 -10.47
C LEU A 13 -2.39 -20.09 -10.62
N LYS A 14 -3.40 -20.71 -10.00
CA LYS A 14 -4.76 -20.15 -9.92
C LYS A 14 -4.76 -18.75 -9.30
N TYR A 15 -3.96 -18.56 -8.28
CA TYR A 15 -3.77 -17.26 -7.62
C TYR A 15 -3.18 -16.21 -8.58
N VAL A 16 -2.13 -16.54 -9.32
CA VAL A 16 -1.51 -15.64 -10.31
C VAL A 16 -2.50 -15.30 -11.43
N VAL A 17 -3.26 -16.30 -11.92
CA VAL A 17 -4.28 -16.08 -12.95
C VAL A 17 -5.37 -15.11 -12.45
N ALA A 18 -5.80 -15.25 -11.21
CA ALA A 18 -6.77 -14.32 -10.60
C ALA A 18 -6.23 -12.89 -10.51
N PHE A 19 -4.94 -12.72 -10.17
CA PHE A 19 -4.28 -11.41 -10.18
C PHE A 19 -4.22 -10.81 -11.58
N ILE A 20 -3.84 -11.60 -12.58
CA ILE A 20 -3.79 -11.16 -13.98
C ILE A 20 -5.19 -10.73 -14.44
N ALA A 21 -6.21 -11.56 -14.21
CA ALA A 21 -7.58 -11.27 -14.61
C ALA A 21 -8.13 -9.98 -13.99
N ALA A 22 -7.77 -9.69 -12.74
CA ALA A 22 -8.18 -8.47 -12.04
C ALA A 22 -7.49 -7.20 -12.57
N ASN A 23 -6.21 -7.28 -12.92
CA ASN A 23 -5.33 -6.14 -13.12
C ASN A 23 -4.83 -5.94 -14.56
N SER A 24 -5.03 -6.90 -15.48
CA SER A 24 -4.73 -6.73 -16.91
C SER A 24 -5.54 -5.56 -17.51
N THR A 25 -4.89 -4.74 -18.32
CA THR A 25 -5.55 -3.65 -19.06
C THR A 25 -6.28 -4.15 -20.31
N LEU A 26 -6.06 -5.39 -20.73
CA LEU A 26 -6.77 -5.98 -21.85
C LEU A 26 -8.21 -6.29 -21.47
N ASP A 27 -9.14 -6.00 -22.38
CA ASP A 27 -10.52 -6.45 -22.25
C ASP A 27 -10.60 -7.93 -22.62
N ALA A 28 -10.17 -8.76 -21.66
CA ALA A 28 -10.00 -10.19 -21.81
C ALA A 28 -10.48 -10.95 -20.56
N GLU A 29 -11.08 -12.11 -20.81
CA GLU A 29 -11.37 -13.13 -19.81
C GLU A 29 -10.21 -14.13 -19.76
N PHE A 30 -9.50 -14.19 -18.63
CA PHE A 30 -8.41 -15.13 -18.39
C PHE A 30 -8.91 -16.33 -17.61
N ARG A 31 -8.64 -17.54 -18.10
CA ARG A 31 -9.00 -18.79 -17.40
C ARG A 31 -7.87 -19.81 -17.44
N LEU A 32 -7.64 -20.48 -16.33
CA LEU A 32 -6.81 -21.68 -16.31
C LEU A 32 -7.61 -22.84 -16.92
N ALA A 33 -7.04 -23.54 -17.89
CA ALA A 33 -7.75 -24.57 -18.66
C ALA A 33 -6.81 -25.74 -19.01
N ALA A 34 -7.39 -26.93 -19.12
CA ALA A 34 -6.68 -28.12 -19.59
C ALA A 34 -6.54 -28.14 -21.13
N SER A 35 -7.47 -27.47 -21.84
CA SER A 35 -7.47 -27.33 -23.31
C SER A 35 -7.77 -25.88 -23.70
N PRO A 36 -7.33 -25.45 -24.91
CA PRO A 36 -7.60 -24.11 -25.41
C PRO A 36 -9.00 -23.92 -26.01
N ASP A 37 -9.89 -24.89 -25.88
CA ASP A 37 -11.19 -24.91 -26.55
C ASP A 37 -12.01 -23.66 -26.33
N GLY A 38 -12.43 -23.03 -27.42
CA GLY A 38 -13.21 -21.80 -27.41
C GLY A 38 -12.45 -20.56 -26.97
N ALA A 39 -11.12 -20.57 -26.86
CA ALA A 39 -10.29 -19.39 -26.63
C ALA A 39 -9.92 -18.69 -27.94
N ASP A 40 -9.70 -17.38 -27.85
CA ASP A 40 -9.22 -16.54 -28.95
C ASP A 40 -7.67 -16.49 -28.97
N ALA A 41 -7.05 -16.73 -27.82
CA ALA A 41 -5.59 -16.85 -27.63
C ALA A 41 -5.28 -17.79 -26.48
N CYS A 42 -4.01 -18.21 -26.36
CA CYS A 42 -3.54 -18.96 -25.20
C CYS A 42 -2.22 -18.44 -24.62
N ILE A 43 -1.98 -18.85 -23.37
CA ILE A 43 -0.68 -18.79 -22.72
C ILE A 43 -0.28 -20.23 -22.40
N ALA A 44 0.79 -20.73 -23.01
CA ALA A 44 1.33 -22.06 -22.74
C ALA A 44 2.39 -21.94 -21.64
N TYR A 45 2.04 -22.31 -20.40
CA TYR A 45 2.94 -22.28 -19.27
C TYR A 45 3.57 -23.65 -19.02
N GLY A 46 4.86 -23.78 -19.35
CA GLY A 46 5.58 -25.03 -19.22
C GLY A 46 5.08 -26.17 -20.12
N THR A 47 4.21 -25.85 -21.10
CA THR A 47 3.63 -26.81 -22.02
C THR A 47 3.90 -26.44 -23.47
N THR A 48 3.64 -27.37 -24.40
CA THR A 48 3.74 -27.09 -25.83
C THR A 48 2.55 -26.24 -26.29
N PRO A 49 2.78 -25.14 -27.04
CA PRO A 49 1.71 -24.36 -27.63
C PRO A 49 0.82 -25.21 -28.55
N PRO A 50 -0.51 -25.05 -28.53
CA PRO A 50 -1.40 -25.72 -29.47
C PRO A 50 -1.23 -25.18 -30.88
N GLU A 51 -1.40 -26.05 -31.89
CA GLU A 51 -1.37 -25.63 -33.28
C GLU A 51 -2.56 -24.75 -33.66
N GLY A 52 -2.31 -23.72 -34.47
CA GLY A 52 -3.35 -22.90 -35.08
C GLY A 52 -3.98 -21.86 -34.16
N LEU A 53 -3.58 -21.74 -32.90
CA LEU A 53 -4.06 -20.69 -31.97
C LEU A 53 -2.92 -19.71 -31.62
N PRO A 54 -3.15 -18.38 -31.69
CA PRO A 54 -2.17 -17.40 -31.21
C PRO A 54 -1.81 -17.67 -29.75
N CYS A 55 -0.51 -17.79 -29.45
CA CYS A 55 -0.05 -18.24 -28.14
C CYS A 55 1.19 -17.49 -27.64
N VAL A 56 1.17 -17.07 -26.37
CA VAL A 56 2.36 -16.66 -25.63
C VAL A 56 2.93 -17.87 -24.91
N GLN A 57 4.20 -18.16 -25.10
CA GLN A 57 4.87 -19.26 -24.39
C GLN A 57 5.67 -18.72 -23.20
N ILE A 58 5.48 -19.32 -22.04
CA ILE A 58 6.21 -19.01 -20.80
C ILE A 58 6.86 -20.30 -20.28
N PRO A 59 8.20 -20.34 -20.16
CA PRO A 59 8.89 -21.53 -19.64
C PRO A 59 8.72 -21.63 -18.13
N VAL A 60 8.71 -22.85 -17.61
CA VAL A 60 8.97 -23.12 -16.20
C VAL A 60 10.47 -23.22 -16.01
N CYS A 61 11.06 -22.24 -15.35
CA CYS A 61 12.51 -22.24 -15.13
C CYS A 61 12.86 -21.66 -13.75
N SER A 62 14.00 -22.10 -13.21
CA SER A 62 14.60 -21.54 -12.01
C SER A 62 15.68 -20.52 -12.41
N GLY A 63 15.46 -19.24 -12.14
CA GLY A 63 16.44 -18.19 -12.43
C GLY A 63 15.90 -16.80 -12.12
N LYS A 64 16.78 -15.80 -12.07
CA LYS A 64 16.34 -14.41 -11.91
C LYS A 64 15.70 -13.91 -13.19
N VAL A 65 14.51 -13.40 -13.08
CA VAL A 65 13.78 -12.74 -14.17
C VAL A 65 14.37 -11.37 -14.44
N SER A 66 14.66 -11.06 -15.70
CA SER A 66 15.03 -9.72 -16.13
C SER A 66 13.78 -8.85 -16.31
N LEU A 67 13.82 -7.62 -15.87
CA LEU A 67 12.71 -6.67 -16.03
C LEU A 67 12.77 -5.89 -17.35
N THR A 68 13.79 -6.16 -18.19
CA THR A 68 14.08 -5.35 -19.39
C THR A 68 13.84 -6.03 -20.76
N PRO A 69 13.92 -7.34 -20.97
CA PRO A 69 13.72 -7.90 -22.29
C PRO A 69 12.25 -7.99 -22.70
N ALA A 70 11.96 -7.57 -23.92
CA ALA A 70 10.70 -7.82 -24.60
C ALA A 70 10.60 -9.30 -25.03
N PRO A 71 9.38 -9.85 -25.30
CA PRO A 71 9.22 -11.14 -25.95
C PRO A 71 9.92 -11.12 -27.31
N ASP A 72 10.41 -12.28 -27.78
CA ASP A 72 10.94 -12.40 -29.13
C ASP A 72 9.81 -12.30 -30.17
N ALA A 73 10.20 -12.27 -31.47
CA ALA A 73 9.27 -12.15 -32.58
C ALA A 73 8.22 -13.29 -32.68
N HIS A 74 8.35 -14.31 -31.85
CA HIS A 74 7.44 -15.47 -31.78
C HIS A 74 6.57 -15.48 -30.53
N GLY A 75 6.55 -14.40 -29.70
CA GLY A 75 5.78 -14.32 -28.46
C GLY A 75 6.35 -15.19 -27.33
N ILE A 76 7.63 -15.58 -27.40
CA ILE A 76 8.27 -16.39 -26.36
C ILE A 76 8.84 -15.45 -25.27
N LEU A 77 8.33 -15.59 -24.06
CA LEU A 77 8.95 -15.03 -22.86
C LEU A 77 9.96 -16.06 -22.33
N ARG A 78 11.24 -15.68 -22.23
CA ARG A 78 12.30 -16.60 -21.86
C ARG A 78 12.46 -16.85 -20.36
N GLU A 79 11.56 -16.33 -19.58
CA GLU A 79 11.61 -16.28 -18.11
C GLU A 79 10.28 -16.70 -17.49
N ASP A 80 10.34 -17.33 -16.31
CA ASP A 80 9.16 -17.73 -15.55
C ASP A 80 8.52 -16.53 -14.84
N ILE A 81 7.82 -15.72 -15.60
CA ILE A 81 7.17 -14.51 -15.07
C ILE A 81 6.04 -14.83 -14.09
N PHE A 82 5.38 -15.99 -14.20
CA PHE A 82 4.30 -16.35 -13.30
C PHE A 82 4.82 -16.66 -11.90
N HIS A 83 5.92 -17.39 -11.81
CA HIS A 83 6.54 -17.69 -10.53
C HIS A 83 7.10 -16.43 -9.86
N GLU A 84 7.67 -15.49 -10.63
CA GLU A 84 8.15 -14.22 -10.09
C GLU A 84 7.00 -13.29 -9.62
N ILE A 85 5.89 -13.23 -10.36
CA ILE A 85 4.67 -12.54 -9.91
C ILE A 85 4.20 -13.15 -8.59
N PHE A 86 4.12 -14.48 -8.50
CA PHE A 86 3.73 -15.19 -7.29
C PHE A 86 4.64 -14.88 -6.11
N ASN A 87 5.96 -14.97 -6.27
CA ASN A 87 6.94 -14.71 -5.22
C ASN A 87 6.82 -13.29 -4.64
N GLY A 88 6.60 -12.30 -5.52
CA GLY A 88 6.39 -10.92 -5.12
C GLY A 88 5.11 -10.75 -4.30
N LEU A 89 3.96 -11.09 -4.88
CA LEU A 89 2.63 -10.87 -4.27
C LEU A 89 2.41 -11.69 -3.00
N SER A 90 2.94 -12.91 -2.94
CA SER A 90 2.86 -13.77 -1.76
C SER A 90 3.86 -13.40 -0.66
N CYS A 91 4.72 -12.39 -0.91
CA CYS A 91 5.82 -12.02 -0.02
C CYS A 91 6.65 -13.25 0.41
N ARG A 92 6.92 -14.18 -0.50
CA ARG A 92 7.54 -15.48 -0.22
C ARG A 92 8.80 -15.37 0.63
N GLY A 93 9.68 -14.43 0.32
CA GLY A 93 10.92 -14.22 1.07
C GLY A 93 10.69 -13.80 2.53
N GLU A 94 9.63 -13.03 2.82
CA GLU A 94 9.26 -12.66 4.18
C GLU A 94 8.69 -13.87 4.92
N TYR A 95 7.77 -14.61 4.29
CA TYR A 95 7.18 -15.83 4.84
C TYR A 95 8.23 -16.87 5.20
N ASP A 96 9.15 -17.20 4.30
CA ASP A 96 10.21 -18.19 4.54
C ASP A 96 11.10 -17.79 5.71
N SER A 97 11.34 -16.51 5.88
CA SER A 97 12.17 -15.99 6.96
C SER A 97 11.45 -15.96 8.32
N GLU A 98 10.14 -15.70 8.34
CA GLU A 98 9.33 -15.79 9.57
C GLU A 98 9.19 -17.24 10.03
N SER A 99 8.94 -18.15 9.10
CA SER A 99 8.89 -19.60 9.36
C SER A 99 10.21 -20.11 9.97
N ALA A 100 11.33 -19.42 9.69
CA ALA A 100 12.63 -19.68 10.32
C ALA A 100 12.79 -18.99 11.71
N GLY A 101 11.73 -18.43 12.30
CA GLY A 101 11.74 -17.83 13.64
C GLY A 101 12.43 -16.47 13.76
N LYS A 102 12.57 -15.74 12.65
CA LYS A 102 13.19 -14.40 12.64
C LYS A 102 12.13 -13.30 12.79
N PRO A 103 12.26 -12.37 13.76
CA PRO A 103 11.27 -11.31 13.94
C PRO A 103 11.13 -10.41 12.70
N VAL A 104 9.90 -10.16 12.27
CA VAL A 104 9.50 -9.40 11.07
C VAL A 104 10.15 -8.02 10.94
N ARG A 105 10.29 -7.28 12.07
CA ARG A 105 10.91 -5.94 12.07
C ARG A 105 12.35 -5.91 11.58
N SER A 106 13.09 -6.98 11.79
CA SER A 106 14.47 -7.09 11.31
C SER A 106 14.54 -7.67 9.91
N LEU A 107 13.43 -8.23 9.43
CA LEU A 107 13.37 -9.03 8.23
C LEU A 107 13.25 -8.17 6.99
N ALA A 108 12.28 -7.24 6.92
CA ALA A 108 12.18 -6.29 5.82
C ALA A 108 13.48 -5.50 5.60
N ALA A 109 14.23 -5.23 6.70
CA ALA A 109 15.55 -4.62 6.63
C ALA A 109 16.67 -5.56 6.15
N ARG A 110 16.52 -6.88 6.34
CA ARG A 110 17.55 -7.89 5.99
C ARG A 110 17.35 -8.52 4.62
N LEU A 111 16.10 -8.63 4.17
CA LEU A 111 15.76 -9.18 2.85
C LEU A 111 15.87 -8.17 1.73
N ARG A 112 16.26 -6.94 2.05
CA ARG A 112 16.37 -5.87 1.05
C ARG A 112 17.35 -6.26 -0.05
N PRO A 113 16.90 -6.34 -1.29
CA PRO A 113 17.80 -6.08 -2.38
C PRO A 113 18.41 -4.68 -2.21
N PRO A 114 19.47 -4.33 -2.94
CA PRO A 114 19.98 -2.95 -2.97
C PRO A 114 18.79 -1.97 -3.03
N ARG A 115 18.85 -0.86 -2.30
CA ARG A 115 17.73 0.11 -2.10
C ARG A 115 16.94 0.45 -3.38
N GLU A 116 17.58 0.34 -4.52
CA GLU A 116 17.01 0.57 -5.86
C GLU A 116 15.99 -0.51 -6.28
N GLY A 117 16.15 -1.75 -5.85
CA GLY A 117 15.25 -2.85 -6.23
C GLY A 117 13.81 -2.70 -5.72
N TRP A 118 13.62 -2.03 -4.57
CA TRP A 118 12.27 -1.78 -4.02
C TRP A 118 11.52 -0.61 -4.67
N LYS A 119 12.19 0.17 -5.49
CA LYS A 119 11.59 1.23 -6.29
C LYS A 119 10.94 0.70 -7.58
N ILE A 120 11.08 -0.59 -7.89
CA ILE A 120 10.52 -1.20 -9.10
C ILE A 120 9.43 -2.20 -8.69
N PRO A 121 8.17 -2.03 -9.15
CA PRO A 121 7.09 -2.97 -8.89
C PRO A 121 7.15 -4.16 -9.85
N ALA A 122 8.07 -5.10 -9.60
CA ALA A 122 8.43 -6.18 -10.53
C ALA A 122 7.22 -6.99 -11.01
N ALA A 123 6.30 -7.38 -10.12
CA ALA A 123 5.09 -8.12 -10.50
C ALA A 123 4.21 -7.33 -11.48
N SER A 124 4.10 -6.00 -11.28
CA SER A 124 3.33 -5.12 -12.17
C SER A 124 4.01 -4.92 -13.52
N VAL A 125 5.35 -4.81 -13.53
CA VAL A 125 6.14 -4.77 -14.78
C VAL A 125 5.94 -6.05 -15.58
N LEU A 126 5.97 -7.21 -14.92
CA LEU A 126 5.78 -8.50 -15.58
C LEU A 126 4.36 -8.69 -16.10
N LEU A 127 3.34 -8.21 -15.37
CA LEU A 127 1.96 -8.17 -15.87
C LEU A 127 1.87 -7.31 -17.14
N ARG A 128 2.49 -6.14 -17.17
CA ARG A 128 2.51 -5.26 -18.35
C ARG A 128 3.17 -5.94 -19.55
N ARG A 129 4.28 -6.62 -19.34
CA ARG A 129 4.95 -7.41 -20.39
C ARG A 129 4.07 -8.51 -20.96
N LEU A 130 3.28 -9.18 -20.09
CA LEU A 130 2.33 -10.19 -20.53
C LEU A 130 1.21 -9.57 -21.37
N ASP A 131 0.64 -8.44 -20.94
CA ASP A 131 -0.38 -7.70 -21.69
C ASP A 131 0.14 -7.29 -23.09
N GLU A 132 1.38 -6.81 -23.17
CA GLU A 132 2.03 -6.42 -24.42
C GLU A 132 2.26 -7.63 -25.32
N ALA A 133 2.81 -8.72 -24.78
CA ALA A 133 3.02 -9.96 -25.54
C ALA A 133 1.72 -10.52 -26.12
N LEU A 134 0.62 -10.48 -25.37
CA LEU A 134 -0.71 -10.90 -25.86
C LEU A 134 -1.27 -9.95 -26.93
N ALA A 135 -1.08 -8.63 -26.75
CA ALA A 135 -1.55 -7.64 -27.72
C ALA A 135 -0.80 -7.70 -29.05
N ASP A 136 0.46 -8.13 -29.04
CA ASP A 136 1.32 -8.24 -30.22
C ASP A 136 1.13 -9.56 -31.01
N LEU A 137 0.32 -10.50 -30.48
CA LEU A 137 0.07 -11.76 -31.18
C LEU A 137 -0.62 -11.53 -32.54
N PRO A 138 -0.19 -12.23 -33.60
CA PRO A 138 -0.74 -12.09 -34.95
C PRO A 138 -2.25 -12.32 -34.99
N GLY A 139 -2.97 -11.43 -35.68
CA GLY A 139 -4.42 -11.53 -35.83
C GLY A 139 -5.25 -11.07 -34.63
N LEU A 140 -4.65 -10.76 -33.50
CA LEU A 140 -5.35 -10.21 -32.35
C LEU A 140 -5.32 -8.67 -32.34
N ARG A 141 -6.39 -8.08 -31.85
CA ARG A 141 -6.51 -6.62 -31.59
C ARG A 141 -7.35 -6.44 -30.34
N PRO A 142 -6.83 -6.82 -29.16
CA PRO A 142 -7.61 -6.73 -27.94
C PRO A 142 -7.92 -5.28 -27.59
N ALA A 143 -9.18 -5.00 -27.25
CA ALA A 143 -9.55 -3.74 -26.66
C ALA A 143 -8.87 -3.57 -25.29
N ARG A 144 -8.68 -2.33 -24.87
CA ARG A 144 -8.23 -2.03 -23.50
C ARG A 144 -9.40 -1.55 -22.67
N ARG A 145 -9.42 -1.94 -21.40
CA ARG A 145 -10.44 -1.54 -20.42
C ARG A 145 -9.87 -0.56 -19.40
N ALA A 146 -10.71 0.36 -18.95
CA ALA A 146 -10.40 1.17 -17.77
C ALA A 146 -10.50 0.33 -16.51
N LEU A 147 -9.50 0.42 -15.64
CA LEU A 147 -9.42 -0.40 -14.43
C LEU A 147 -10.06 0.28 -13.22
N TYR A 148 -10.20 1.60 -13.20
CA TYR A 148 -10.53 2.37 -12.01
C TYR A 148 -11.80 3.23 -12.19
N PRO A 149 -12.39 3.74 -11.09
CA PRO A 149 -13.62 4.53 -11.16
C PRO A 149 -13.49 5.70 -12.14
N GLN A 150 -14.60 6.08 -12.74
CA GLN A 150 -14.69 7.19 -13.70
C GLN A 150 -13.82 7.02 -14.96
N GLY A 151 -13.40 5.80 -15.30
CA GLY A 151 -12.56 5.52 -16.46
C GLY A 151 -11.11 6.00 -16.34
N LYS A 152 -10.64 6.21 -15.13
CA LYS A 152 -9.29 6.69 -14.86
C LYS A 152 -8.24 5.61 -15.13
N SER A 153 -7.00 6.05 -15.44
CA SER A 153 -5.92 5.18 -15.87
C SER A 153 -5.17 4.49 -14.72
N PHE A 154 -5.11 5.11 -13.55
CA PHE A 154 -4.51 4.59 -12.32
C PHE A 154 -5.26 5.13 -11.09
N ALA A 155 -5.02 4.57 -9.91
CA ALA A 155 -5.71 4.96 -8.70
C ALA A 155 -4.75 5.19 -7.52
N ILE A 156 -4.97 6.28 -6.80
CA ILE A 156 -4.26 6.59 -5.55
C ILE A 156 -5.28 6.78 -4.42
N CYS A 157 -5.26 5.87 -3.45
CA CYS A 157 -6.00 6.07 -2.22
C CYS A 157 -5.28 7.09 -1.34
N LEU A 158 -6.01 8.15 -0.98
CA LEU A 158 -5.53 9.18 -0.06
C LEU A 158 -5.80 8.72 1.37
N THR A 159 -4.76 8.66 2.22
CA THR A 159 -4.92 8.15 3.59
C THR A 159 -4.21 9.02 4.61
N HIS A 160 -4.85 9.20 5.78
CA HIS A 160 -4.35 10.00 6.89
C HIS A 160 -4.38 9.22 8.19
N ASP A 161 -3.21 9.03 8.82
CA ASP A 161 -3.13 8.42 10.14
C ASP A 161 -3.24 9.53 11.20
N LEU A 162 -4.21 9.39 12.11
CA LEU A 162 -4.45 10.35 13.18
C LEU A 162 -3.62 10.00 14.42
N ASP A 163 -2.30 10.11 14.32
CA ASP A 163 -1.38 9.74 15.41
C ASP A 163 -1.33 10.77 16.52
N THR A 164 -1.37 12.04 16.16
CA THR A 164 -1.17 13.15 17.09
C THR A 164 -2.13 14.28 16.77
N LEU A 165 -3.04 14.58 17.69
CA LEU A 165 -4.04 15.63 17.52
C LEU A 165 -3.63 16.93 18.20
N ASN A 166 -2.99 16.84 19.36
CA ASN A 166 -2.57 17.97 20.18
C ASN A 166 -1.16 17.76 20.73
N SER A 167 -0.50 18.85 21.08
CA SER A 167 0.74 18.79 21.85
C SER A 167 0.42 18.47 23.32
N SER A 168 1.01 17.41 23.85
CA SER A 168 0.93 17.03 25.25
C SER A 168 2.34 16.87 25.83
N PRO A 169 2.51 16.88 27.17
CA PRO A 169 3.81 16.56 27.80
C PRO A 169 4.35 15.18 27.39
N LYS A 170 3.48 14.20 27.16
CA LYS A 170 3.88 12.88 26.69
C LYS A 170 4.29 12.89 25.21
N THR A 171 3.54 13.62 24.37
CA THR A 171 3.93 13.84 22.96
C THR A 171 5.28 14.51 22.89
N ALA A 172 5.52 15.53 23.73
CA ALA A 172 6.82 16.19 23.85
C ALA A 172 7.92 15.21 24.27
N LEU A 173 7.68 14.35 25.26
CA LEU A 173 8.63 13.33 25.72
C LEU A 173 8.96 12.31 24.62
N LYS A 174 7.95 11.81 23.87
CA LYS A 174 8.16 10.92 22.72
C LYS A 174 9.03 11.59 21.66
N GLN A 175 8.74 12.83 21.31
CA GLN A 175 9.50 13.62 20.35
C GLN A 175 10.92 13.87 20.82
N THR A 176 11.12 14.16 22.13
CA THR A 176 12.43 14.37 22.75
C THR A 176 13.29 13.10 22.62
N ARG A 177 12.71 11.92 22.85
CA ARG A 177 13.44 10.65 22.70
C ARG A 177 13.89 10.41 21.25
N HIS A 178 13.03 10.66 20.28
CA HIS A 178 13.39 10.54 18.87
C HIS A 178 14.45 11.57 18.46
N ALA A 179 14.29 12.81 18.90
CA ALA A 179 15.28 13.87 18.67
C ALA A 179 16.63 13.52 19.32
N LEU A 180 16.65 12.98 20.53
CA LEU A 180 17.89 12.56 21.21
C LEU A 180 18.62 11.45 20.43
N VAL A 181 17.90 10.44 19.93
CA VAL A 181 18.51 9.38 19.12
C VAL A 181 19.08 9.93 17.81
N ARG A 182 18.39 10.86 17.15
CA ARG A 182 18.91 11.54 15.96
C ARG A 182 20.10 12.44 16.29
N SER A 183 19.99 13.22 17.36
CA SER A 183 21.09 14.07 17.84
C SER A 183 22.36 13.29 18.13
N LEU A 184 22.26 12.11 18.76
CA LEU A 184 23.40 11.23 18.99
C LEU A 184 24.03 10.71 17.69
N LYS A 185 23.21 10.44 16.66
CA LYS A 185 23.71 10.09 15.32
C LYS A 185 24.45 11.26 14.66
N HIS A 186 23.90 12.48 14.76
CA HIS A 186 24.52 13.69 14.21
C HIS A 186 25.85 14.03 14.91
N LEU A 187 25.91 13.88 16.24
CA LEU A 187 27.16 14.01 16.99
C LEU A 187 28.21 12.99 16.54
N ARG A 188 27.84 11.71 16.40
CA ARG A 188 28.77 10.67 15.93
C ARG A 188 29.21 10.88 14.47
N ARG A 189 28.46 11.58 13.66
CA ARG A 189 28.76 11.88 12.24
C ARG A 189 29.45 13.21 12.05
N GLY A 190 29.64 14.00 13.11
CA GLY A 190 30.25 15.31 13.03
C GLY A 190 29.43 16.35 12.25
N THR A 191 28.11 16.33 12.38
CA THR A 191 27.18 17.23 11.69
C THR A 191 26.47 18.19 12.67
N PRO A 192 27.17 19.21 13.22
CA PRO A 192 26.63 20.08 14.27
C PRO A 192 25.45 20.96 13.81
N GLY A 193 25.38 21.31 12.53
CA GLY A 193 24.26 22.06 11.97
C GLY A 193 22.94 21.29 12.03
N LEU A 194 22.97 19.99 11.74
CA LEU A 194 21.79 19.12 11.84
C LEU A 194 21.38 18.91 13.30
N LEU A 195 22.33 18.86 14.23
CA LEU A 195 22.05 18.80 15.66
C LEU A 195 21.30 20.06 16.13
N ALA A 196 21.75 21.25 15.74
CA ALA A 196 21.08 22.51 16.07
C ALA A 196 19.65 22.56 15.51
N GLN A 197 19.46 22.08 14.30
CA GLN A 197 18.16 21.99 13.65
C GLN A 197 17.20 21.01 14.39
N GLU A 198 17.70 19.86 14.85
CA GLU A 198 16.92 18.93 15.67
C GLU A 198 16.47 19.54 17.00
N ILE A 199 17.34 20.28 17.69
CA ILE A 199 17.00 20.98 18.92
C ILE A 199 15.93 22.05 18.68
N GLN A 200 16.07 22.86 17.63
CA GLN A 200 15.05 23.86 17.26
C GLN A 200 13.71 23.22 16.93
N ASN A 201 13.70 22.12 16.16
CA ASN A 201 12.50 21.40 15.81
C ASN A 201 11.81 20.81 17.04
N LEU A 202 12.59 20.27 17.99
CA LEU A 202 12.06 19.76 19.25
C LEU A 202 11.37 20.87 20.06
N LEU A 203 12.01 22.03 20.22
CA LEU A 203 11.46 23.16 20.95
C LEU A 203 10.15 23.66 20.27
N ARG A 204 10.16 23.83 18.95
CA ARG A 204 8.96 24.23 18.19
C ARG A 204 7.80 23.27 18.38
N LYS A 205 8.06 21.96 18.30
CA LYS A 205 7.04 20.91 18.47
C LYS A 205 6.50 20.84 19.90
N THR A 206 7.37 20.98 20.89
CA THR A 206 6.97 20.93 22.31
C THR A 206 5.97 22.03 22.68
N PHE A 207 6.09 23.21 22.07
CA PHE A 207 5.22 24.36 22.32
C PHE A 207 4.21 24.61 21.18
N SER A 208 3.84 23.56 20.43
CA SER A 208 2.98 23.70 19.26
C SER A 208 1.50 23.92 19.56
N GLY A 209 1.02 23.51 20.75
CA GLY A 209 -0.39 23.63 21.11
C GLY A 209 -1.31 22.90 20.09
N ASP A 210 -2.38 23.56 19.66
CA ASP A 210 -3.38 23.04 18.71
C ASP A 210 -2.90 22.96 17.24
N ARG A 211 -1.66 23.34 16.94
CA ARG A 211 -1.11 23.36 15.55
C ARG A 211 -1.02 21.99 14.91
N LEU A 212 -1.09 20.91 15.69
CA LEU A 212 -1.11 19.56 15.19
C LEU A 212 -2.50 19.13 14.68
N TRP A 213 -3.52 19.95 14.93
CA TRP A 213 -4.88 19.76 14.46
C TRP A 213 -5.07 20.36 13.06
N ASN A 214 -4.90 19.56 12.01
CA ASN A 214 -4.95 20.06 10.63
C ASN A 214 -6.06 19.43 9.76
N LEU A 215 -7.04 18.75 10.34
CA LEU A 215 -8.10 18.06 9.58
C LEU A 215 -8.87 19.01 8.66
N GLY A 216 -9.12 20.26 9.10
CA GLY A 216 -9.75 21.26 8.24
C GLY A 216 -8.89 21.69 7.05
N THR A 217 -7.56 21.73 7.22
CA THR A 217 -6.62 22.07 6.14
C THR A 217 -6.59 20.96 5.09
N ILE A 218 -6.45 19.70 5.53
CA ILE A 218 -6.48 18.52 4.66
C ILE A 218 -7.75 18.54 3.82
N ARG A 219 -8.89 18.61 4.50
CA ARG A 219 -10.21 18.64 3.86
C ARG A 219 -10.35 19.76 2.83
N ALA A 220 -9.89 20.96 3.14
CA ALA A 220 -9.97 22.09 2.20
C ALA A 220 -9.14 21.85 0.93
N MET A 221 -7.96 21.25 1.06
CA MET A 221 -7.08 20.92 -0.06
C MET A 221 -7.70 19.82 -0.96
N GLU A 222 -8.21 18.75 -0.38
CA GLU A 222 -8.81 17.64 -1.10
C GLU A 222 -10.10 18.03 -1.81
N ARG A 223 -10.92 18.86 -1.16
CA ARG A 223 -12.15 19.39 -1.76
C ARG A 223 -11.92 20.35 -2.90
N ALA A 224 -10.81 21.07 -2.91
CA ALA A 224 -10.41 21.87 -4.08
C ALA A 224 -10.21 21.01 -5.34
N HIS A 225 -9.93 19.70 -5.16
CA HIS A 225 -9.85 18.70 -6.22
C HIS A 225 -11.12 17.84 -6.37
N GLY A 226 -12.16 18.07 -5.56
CA GLY A 226 -13.40 17.29 -5.57
C GLY A 226 -13.23 15.85 -5.08
N VAL A 227 -12.28 15.58 -4.20
CA VAL A 227 -11.95 14.25 -3.71
C VAL A 227 -12.14 14.10 -2.20
N ASN A 228 -12.33 12.86 -1.77
CA ASN A 228 -12.41 12.41 -0.38
C ASN A 228 -11.23 11.50 -0.04
N SER A 229 -11.03 11.21 1.24
CA SER A 229 -9.92 10.39 1.72
C SER A 229 -10.33 9.44 2.85
N THR A 230 -9.40 8.58 3.26
CA THR A 230 -9.55 7.65 4.38
C THR A 230 -8.80 8.19 5.60
N TYR A 231 -9.49 8.32 6.72
CA TYR A 231 -8.90 8.69 8.01
C TYR A 231 -8.78 7.46 8.89
N ASN A 232 -7.54 7.02 9.15
CA ASN A 232 -7.23 5.92 10.07
C ASN A 232 -7.24 6.44 11.50
N VAL A 233 -8.19 5.96 12.30
CA VAL A 233 -8.47 6.44 13.64
C VAL A 233 -8.07 5.41 14.68
N TYR A 234 -7.26 5.80 15.66
CA TYR A 234 -6.90 4.97 16.80
C TYR A 234 -8.04 4.94 17.83
N ALA A 235 -8.33 3.75 18.34
CA ALA A 235 -9.30 3.58 19.43
C ALA A 235 -8.61 3.04 20.69
N LYS A 236 -8.55 3.87 21.73
CA LYS A 236 -8.05 3.43 23.03
C LYS A 236 -9.05 2.48 23.68
N THR A 237 -8.60 1.29 24.08
CA THR A 237 -9.38 0.24 24.76
C THR A 237 -8.68 -0.18 26.04
N GLN A 238 -9.35 -0.99 26.89
CA GLN A 238 -8.70 -1.54 28.06
C GLN A 238 -7.52 -2.46 27.68
N ALA A 239 -7.64 -3.19 26.56
CA ALA A 239 -6.61 -4.14 26.10
C ALA A 239 -5.35 -3.42 25.61
N ASN A 240 -5.49 -2.29 24.88
CA ASN A 240 -4.36 -1.57 24.28
C ASN A 240 -3.86 -0.38 25.13
N SER A 241 -4.40 -0.16 26.33
CA SER A 241 -3.98 0.94 27.23
C SER A 241 -3.08 0.49 28.40
N ARG A 242 -2.87 -0.82 28.57
CA ARG A 242 -2.10 -1.38 29.67
C ARG A 242 -0.69 -1.75 29.20
N GLY A 243 0.31 -1.37 30.02
CA GLY A 243 1.71 -1.72 29.80
C GLY A 243 2.56 -0.60 29.22
N LEU A 244 3.88 -0.73 29.40
CA LEU A 244 4.87 0.29 29.02
C LEU A 244 4.95 0.50 27.51
N LYS A 245 4.84 -0.57 26.72
CA LYS A 245 4.88 -0.47 25.26
C LYS A 245 3.71 0.32 24.70
N GLN A 246 2.49 0.03 25.19
CA GLN A 246 1.28 0.72 24.75
C GLN A 246 1.36 2.21 25.10
N ALA A 247 1.81 2.53 26.32
CA ALA A 247 2.00 3.93 26.74
C ALA A 247 3.05 4.68 25.90
N LEU A 248 4.08 3.98 25.40
CA LEU A 248 5.17 4.58 24.63
C LEU A 248 4.85 4.71 23.13
N TYR A 249 4.08 3.79 22.57
CA TYR A 249 3.92 3.69 21.13
C TYR A 249 2.54 4.10 20.63
N ASN A 250 1.46 3.87 21.38
CA ASN A 250 0.12 4.21 20.91
C ASN A 250 -0.16 5.73 20.95
N PRO A 251 -1.09 6.25 20.11
CA PRO A 251 -1.65 7.58 20.24
C PRO A 251 -2.22 7.86 21.63
N GLU A 252 -2.29 9.13 22.02
CA GLU A 252 -2.65 9.50 23.41
C GLU A 252 -4.13 9.82 23.59
N TYR A 253 -4.85 10.08 22.49
CA TYR A 253 -6.25 10.48 22.58
C TYR A 253 -7.19 9.28 22.82
N ASP A 254 -8.35 9.55 23.37
CA ASP A 254 -9.48 8.65 23.42
C ASP A 254 -10.63 9.22 22.61
N ILE A 255 -11.13 8.46 21.63
CA ILE A 255 -12.22 8.91 20.75
C ILE A 255 -13.51 9.17 21.51
N ALA A 256 -13.74 8.45 22.62
CA ALA A 256 -14.93 8.65 23.46
C ALA A 256 -14.90 9.96 24.26
N GLU A 257 -13.70 10.46 24.58
CA GLU A 257 -13.50 11.65 25.43
C GLU A 257 -13.13 12.90 24.61
N HIS A 258 -13.05 12.79 23.26
CA HIS A 258 -12.57 13.90 22.41
C HIS A 258 -13.68 14.46 21.52
N ASP A 259 -14.53 15.34 22.08
CA ASP A 259 -15.72 15.89 21.40
C ASP A 259 -15.41 16.58 20.06
N ARG A 260 -14.31 17.35 20.00
CA ARG A 260 -13.88 18.01 18.76
C ARG A 260 -13.57 16.98 17.67
N LEU A 261 -12.88 15.87 18.01
CA LEU A 261 -12.61 14.80 17.06
C LEU A 261 -13.89 14.13 16.61
N ARG A 262 -14.77 13.80 17.56
CA ARG A 262 -16.06 13.16 17.28
C ARG A 262 -16.88 13.99 16.30
N SER A 263 -17.05 15.28 16.56
CA SER A 263 -17.83 16.19 15.69
C SER A 263 -17.18 16.34 14.30
N THR A 264 -15.84 16.43 14.24
CA THR A 264 -15.11 16.56 12.99
C THR A 264 -15.23 15.29 12.14
N LEU A 265 -14.98 14.11 12.70
CA LEU A 265 -15.10 12.84 11.98
C LEU A 265 -16.55 12.56 11.52
N ALA A 266 -17.55 12.91 12.35
CA ALA A 266 -18.95 12.83 11.95
C ALA A 266 -19.27 13.76 10.76
N GLN A 267 -18.62 14.92 10.67
CA GLN A 267 -18.76 15.81 9.52
C GLN A 267 -18.06 15.25 8.29
N LEU A 268 -16.79 14.82 8.40
CA LEU A 268 -16.03 14.22 7.31
C LEU A 268 -16.81 13.06 6.68
N ARG A 269 -17.34 12.15 7.52
CA ARG A 269 -18.18 11.05 7.03
C ARG A 269 -19.41 11.51 6.24
N ARG A 270 -20.16 12.52 6.75
CA ARG A 270 -21.34 13.05 6.03
C ARG A 270 -20.97 13.62 4.66
N GLU A 271 -19.75 14.02 4.50
CA GLU A 271 -19.21 14.59 3.29
C GLU A 271 -18.55 13.57 2.36
N GLY A 272 -18.56 12.28 2.73
CA GLY A 272 -18.09 11.17 1.92
C GLY A 272 -16.68 10.67 2.22
N ASP A 273 -16.03 11.23 3.26
CA ASP A 273 -14.75 10.69 3.74
C ASP A 273 -14.96 9.38 4.51
N GLU A 274 -13.96 8.52 4.47
CA GLU A 274 -13.98 7.23 5.15
C GLU A 274 -13.33 7.30 6.53
N ILE A 275 -13.92 6.60 7.51
CA ILE A 275 -13.31 6.32 8.82
C ILE A 275 -12.88 4.85 8.83
N ALA A 276 -11.59 4.62 9.02
CA ALA A 276 -10.95 3.32 9.06
C ALA A 276 -10.21 3.12 10.39
N VAL A 277 -9.82 1.88 10.72
CA VAL A 277 -9.08 1.61 11.96
C VAL A 277 -7.59 1.90 11.80
N HIS A 278 -7.02 2.69 12.74
CA HIS A 278 -5.58 2.73 12.97
C HIS A 278 -5.25 1.77 14.10
N GLY A 279 -4.95 0.51 13.74
CA GLY A 279 -4.69 -0.55 14.71
C GLY A 279 -3.53 -0.18 15.63
N SER A 280 -3.68 -0.42 16.94
CA SER A 280 -2.65 -0.14 17.93
C SER A 280 -1.37 -0.95 17.68
N TYR A 281 -0.28 -0.59 18.38
CA TYR A 281 1.03 -1.18 18.18
C TYR A 281 1.08 -2.73 18.27
N GLU A 282 0.27 -3.33 19.13
CA GLU A 282 0.23 -4.78 19.33
C GLU A 282 -1.01 -5.45 18.73
N SER A 283 -2.00 -4.70 18.26
CA SER A 283 -3.21 -5.28 17.66
C SER A 283 -2.94 -6.00 16.33
N ALA A 284 -1.80 -5.74 15.69
CA ALA A 284 -1.34 -6.52 14.53
C ALA A 284 -1.12 -8.02 14.84
N TYR A 285 -1.10 -8.39 16.11
CA TYR A 285 -0.81 -9.76 16.61
C TYR A 285 -1.90 -10.32 17.54
N SER A 286 -3.04 -9.61 17.72
CA SER A 286 -4.15 -10.04 18.57
C SER A 286 -5.50 -9.70 17.95
N VAL A 287 -6.26 -10.75 17.61
CA VAL A 287 -7.63 -10.64 17.09
C VAL A 287 -8.54 -9.94 18.09
N GLU A 288 -8.42 -10.27 19.39
CA GLU A 288 -9.25 -9.69 20.44
C GLU A 288 -9.02 -8.18 20.57
N MET A 289 -7.74 -7.77 20.49
CA MET A 289 -7.38 -6.37 20.60
C MET A 289 -7.88 -5.57 19.42
N LEU A 290 -7.62 -6.03 18.18
CA LEU A 290 -8.06 -5.35 16.97
C LEU A 290 -9.59 -5.29 16.88
N ARG A 291 -10.28 -6.38 17.22
CA ARG A 291 -11.75 -6.41 17.25
C ARG A 291 -12.33 -5.43 18.25
N ALA A 292 -11.74 -5.31 19.45
CA ALA A 292 -12.18 -4.32 20.43
C ALA A 292 -11.99 -2.87 19.94
N GLU A 293 -10.91 -2.60 19.20
CA GLU A 293 -10.65 -1.29 18.59
C GLU A 293 -11.68 -0.98 17.50
N ILE A 294 -11.95 -1.92 16.59
CA ILE A 294 -12.96 -1.81 15.53
C ILE A 294 -14.34 -1.55 16.15
N ASN A 295 -14.79 -2.40 17.08
CA ASN A 295 -16.09 -2.28 17.72
C ASN A 295 -16.26 -0.90 18.41
N LYS A 296 -15.20 -0.38 19.03
CA LYS A 296 -15.25 0.96 19.65
C LYS A 296 -15.45 2.06 18.61
N ILE A 297 -14.74 2.04 17.48
CA ILE A 297 -14.90 3.00 16.38
C ILE A 297 -16.33 2.91 15.81
N GLU A 298 -16.80 1.70 15.51
CA GLU A 298 -18.13 1.47 14.96
C GLU A 298 -19.23 1.99 15.87
N THR A 299 -19.11 1.74 17.17
CA THR A 299 -20.07 2.22 18.19
C THR A 299 -20.05 3.73 18.33
N GLU A 300 -18.87 4.35 18.46
CA GLU A 300 -18.74 5.80 18.73
C GLU A 300 -19.16 6.66 17.53
N TYR A 301 -18.95 6.16 16.30
CA TYR A 301 -19.23 6.93 15.08
C TYR A 301 -20.41 6.40 14.27
N ASN A 302 -21.05 5.30 14.71
CA ASN A 302 -22.12 4.61 13.97
C ASN A 302 -21.72 4.37 12.51
N VAL A 303 -20.56 3.74 12.29
CA VAL A 303 -19.99 3.39 10.99
C VAL A 303 -19.69 1.90 10.93
N LYS A 304 -19.57 1.35 9.72
CA LYS A 304 -18.88 0.08 9.49
C LYS A 304 -17.42 0.38 9.18
N VAL A 305 -16.48 -0.29 9.85
CA VAL A 305 -15.05 -0.21 9.58
C VAL A 305 -14.69 -1.29 8.56
N SER A 306 -14.47 -0.92 7.32
CA SER A 306 -14.16 -1.87 6.23
C SER A 306 -12.67 -2.20 6.13
N GLY A 307 -11.79 -1.38 6.68
CA GLY A 307 -10.35 -1.62 6.61
C GLY A 307 -9.53 -0.68 7.49
N GLY A 308 -8.22 -0.63 7.24
CA GLY A 308 -7.35 0.23 8.03
C GLY A 308 -5.86 0.06 7.78
N ARG A 309 -5.11 0.56 8.75
CA ARG A 309 -3.64 0.50 8.81
C ARG A 309 -3.15 0.23 10.22
N GLN A 310 -2.18 -0.65 10.35
CA GLN A 310 -1.52 -0.92 11.63
C GLN A 310 -0.51 0.18 11.98
N HIS A 311 -0.56 0.66 13.21
CA HIS A 311 0.36 1.67 13.72
C HIS A 311 1.82 1.22 13.60
N PHE A 312 2.72 2.12 13.19
CA PHE A 312 4.10 1.81 12.84
C PHE A 312 4.26 0.74 11.75
N LEU A 313 3.25 0.49 10.92
CA LEU A 313 3.25 -0.58 9.92
C LEU A 313 3.68 -1.92 10.52
N GLN A 314 3.15 -2.24 11.75
CA GLN A 314 3.37 -3.55 12.38
C GLN A 314 2.68 -4.61 11.54
N PHE A 315 3.45 -5.50 10.96
CA PHE A 315 2.89 -6.44 10.01
C PHE A 315 3.74 -7.71 9.88
N ALA A 316 3.08 -8.86 9.98
CA ALA A 316 3.63 -10.19 9.74
C ALA A 316 2.87 -10.86 8.59
N VAL A 317 3.57 -11.30 7.55
CA VAL A 317 2.97 -11.97 6.39
C VAL A 317 2.99 -13.49 6.61
N PRO A 318 1.88 -14.22 6.47
CA PRO A 318 0.50 -13.78 6.21
C PRO A 318 -0.32 -13.57 7.50
N ALA A 319 0.29 -13.71 8.69
CA ALA A 319 -0.40 -13.77 9.98
C ALA A 319 -1.29 -12.56 10.24
N THR A 320 -0.80 -11.34 9.96
CA THR A 320 -1.60 -10.12 10.13
C THR A 320 -2.76 -10.04 9.13
N HIS A 321 -2.59 -10.53 7.90
CA HIS A 321 -3.70 -10.61 6.94
C HIS A 321 -4.80 -11.58 7.42
N ARG A 322 -4.41 -12.76 7.96
CA ARG A 322 -5.37 -13.71 8.56
C ARG A 322 -6.14 -13.08 9.72
N LEU A 323 -5.42 -12.33 10.55
CA LEU A 323 -6.01 -11.61 11.68
C LEU A 323 -6.99 -10.54 11.21
N HIS A 324 -6.66 -9.76 10.18
CA HIS A 324 -7.56 -8.78 9.58
C HIS A 324 -8.83 -9.45 9.04
N ALA A 325 -8.70 -10.54 8.29
CA ALA A 325 -9.84 -11.32 7.81
C ALA A 325 -10.72 -11.83 8.97
N ALA A 326 -10.11 -12.36 10.04
CA ALA A 326 -10.84 -12.82 11.22
C ALA A 326 -11.57 -11.69 11.97
N CYS A 327 -11.11 -10.45 11.84
CA CYS A 327 -11.78 -9.26 12.37
C CYS A 327 -12.85 -8.68 11.42
N GLY A 328 -13.02 -9.23 10.21
CA GLY A 328 -13.99 -8.76 9.23
C GLY A 328 -13.53 -7.56 8.40
N LEU A 329 -12.24 -7.23 8.41
CA LEU A 329 -11.70 -6.19 7.53
C LEU A 329 -11.67 -6.69 6.08
N GLU A 330 -12.05 -5.84 5.16
CA GLU A 330 -12.16 -6.11 3.73
C GLU A 330 -10.93 -5.64 2.96
N TYR A 331 -10.18 -4.66 3.49
CA TYR A 331 -8.92 -4.18 2.93
C TYR A 331 -7.88 -3.85 4.00
N ASP A 332 -6.61 -3.79 3.59
CA ASP A 332 -5.45 -3.36 4.38
C ASP A 332 -4.57 -2.39 3.61
N THR A 333 -3.99 -1.41 4.31
CA THR A 333 -3.03 -0.46 3.76
C THR A 333 -1.70 -0.42 4.54
N SER A 334 -1.40 -1.48 5.31
CA SER A 334 -0.20 -1.53 6.16
C SER A 334 1.05 -2.01 5.43
N LEU A 335 0.91 -2.70 4.28
CA LEU A 335 2.04 -3.30 3.58
C LEU A 335 2.87 -2.26 2.83
N GLY A 336 3.74 -1.60 3.57
CA GLY A 336 4.73 -0.64 3.13
C GLY A 336 5.99 -0.77 3.97
N PHE A 337 6.97 0.09 3.76
CA PHE A 337 8.21 0.13 4.54
C PHE A 337 8.21 1.33 5.50
N ARG A 338 8.86 1.18 6.64
CA ARG A 338 8.95 2.23 7.66
C ARG A 338 10.07 3.26 7.40
N ASP A 339 11.00 2.95 6.55
CA ASP A 339 12.25 3.68 6.37
C ASP A 339 12.66 3.87 4.90
N LEU A 340 11.79 3.46 3.97
CA LEU A 340 11.89 3.76 2.55
C LEU A 340 10.51 3.79 1.90
N ASN A 341 10.34 4.54 0.82
CA ASN A 341 9.18 4.51 -0.05
C ASN A 341 9.43 3.54 -1.21
N GLY A 342 8.39 2.83 -1.65
CA GLY A 342 8.51 1.82 -2.70
C GLY A 342 7.51 0.69 -2.59
N PHE A 343 7.74 -0.40 -3.31
CA PHE A 343 6.78 -1.48 -3.54
C PHE A 343 7.17 -2.74 -2.77
N ARG A 344 6.70 -2.89 -1.52
CA ARG A 344 7.12 -3.99 -0.62
C ARG A 344 6.77 -5.38 -1.13
N ALA A 345 5.60 -5.55 -1.79
CA ALA A 345 5.21 -6.80 -2.45
C ALA A 345 5.61 -6.86 -3.93
N GLY A 346 6.49 -5.97 -4.40
CA GLY A 346 6.84 -5.89 -5.82
C GLY A 346 5.66 -5.53 -6.72
N SER A 347 4.57 -4.96 -6.19
CA SER A 347 3.37 -4.58 -6.94
C SER A 347 2.94 -3.16 -6.64
N CYS A 348 2.56 -2.42 -7.68
CA CYS A 348 1.79 -1.19 -7.58
C CYS A 348 0.28 -1.42 -7.82
N HIS A 349 -0.16 -2.66 -8.05
CA HIS A 349 -1.57 -3.02 -8.12
C HIS A 349 -2.05 -3.54 -6.78
N SER A 350 -3.32 -3.30 -6.46
CA SER A 350 -3.99 -3.96 -5.35
C SER A 350 -4.19 -5.45 -5.64
N PHE A 351 -4.08 -6.28 -4.60
CA PHE A 351 -4.16 -7.74 -4.74
C PHE A 351 -4.70 -8.38 -3.46
N PHE A 352 -5.18 -9.62 -3.55
CA PHE A 352 -5.52 -10.41 -2.38
C PHE A 352 -4.29 -11.22 -1.95
N PRO A 353 -3.83 -11.14 -0.70
CA PRO A 353 -2.65 -11.88 -0.24
C PRO A 353 -2.82 -13.40 -0.34
N TYR A 354 -1.71 -14.10 -0.49
CA TYR A 354 -1.68 -15.56 -0.52
C TYR A 354 -1.30 -16.13 0.85
N ASP A 355 -2.06 -17.10 1.29
CA ASP A 355 -1.77 -17.90 2.48
C ASP A 355 -1.00 -19.16 2.06
N HIS A 356 0.27 -19.23 2.40
CA HIS A 356 1.14 -20.34 2.05
C HIS A 356 0.78 -21.65 2.77
N ASP A 357 0.18 -21.57 3.97
CA ASP A 357 -0.19 -22.76 4.73
C ASP A 357 -1.55 -23.33 4.26
N ALA A 358 -2.49 -22.46 3.92
CA ALA A 358 -3.81 -22.83 3.41
C ALA A 358 -3.83 -22.99 1.88
N GLU A 359 -2.76 -22.62 1.18
CA GLU A 359 -2.65 -22.58 -0.30
C GLU A 359 -3.83 -21.83 -0.96
N ALA A 360 -4.25 -20.71 -0.37
CA ALA A 360 -5.43 -19.97 -0.80
C ALA A 360 -5.27 -18.44 -0.66
N GLN A 361 -6.13 -17.70 -1.34
CA GLN A 361 -6.24 -16.25 -1.15
C GLN A 361 -6.85 -15.92 0.23
N ILE A 362 -6.32 -14.90 0.90
CA ILE A 362 -6.95 -14.30 2.07
C ILE A 362 -7.92 -13.22 1.59
N PRO A 363 -9.19 -13.17 2.07
CA PRO A 363 -10.23 -12.27 1.57
C PRO A 363 -10.09 -10.83 2.10
N VAL A 364 -8.89 -10.28 2.10
CA VAL A 364 -8.58 -8.88 2.47
C VAL A 364 -7.81 -8.26 1.32
N LEU A 365 -8.36 -7.22 0.68
CA LEU A 365 -7.66 -6.54 -0.41
C LEU A 365 -6.46 -5.78 0.13
N GLN A 366 -5.26 -6.18 -0.26
CA GLN A 366 -4.05 -5.39 0.01
C GLN A 366 -3.98 -4.22 -0.97
N ILE A 367 -4.06 -3.00 -0.47
CA ILE A 367 -3.76 -1.78 -1.21
C ILE A 367 -2.34 -1.35 -0.81
N PRO A 368 -1.33 -1.48 -1.69
CA PRO A 368 0.06 -1.24 -1.31
C PRO A 368 0.28 0.19 -0.83
N LEU A 369 1.00 0.37 0.28
CA LEU A 369 1.46 1.69 0.71
C LEU A 369 2.80 2.00 0.04
N VAL A 370 2.80 2.95 -0.89
CA VAL A 370 3.96 3.26 -1.74
C VAL A 370 4.73 4.48 -1.25
N VAL A 371 4.02 5.48 -0.76
CA VAL A 371 4.61 6.74 -0.28
C VAL A 371 4.10 7.07 1.12
N MET A 372 5.03 7.40 2.03
CA MET A 372 4.76 7.91 3.37
C MET A 372 5.56 9.19 3.60
N ASP A 373 4.91 10.24 4.06
CA ASP A 373 5.48 11.56 4.32
C ASP A 373 6.75 11.52 5.18
N GLY A 374 6.72 10.83 6.33
CA GLY A 374 7.86 10.72 7.24
C GLY A 374 9.10 10.14 6.57
N VAL A 375 8.92 9.22 5.60
CA VAL A 375 10.03 8.63 4.85
C VAL A 375 10.60 9.60 3.82
N LEU A 376 9.77 10.44 3.24
CA LEU A 376 10.24 11.46 2.28
C LEU A 376 11.17 12.46 2.95
N PHE A 377 10.85 12.89 4.16
CA PHE A 377 11.51 14.03 4.81
C PHE A 377 12.47 13.64 5.95
N ASP A 378 12.37 12.45 6.53
CA ASP A 378 13.23 12.01 7.67
C ASP A 378 14.65 11.55 7.23
N ARG A 379 15.10 11.93 6.03
CA ARG A 379 16.44 11.60 5.52
C ARG A 379 17.38 12.79 5.67
N ASP A 380 18.61 12.52 6.11
CA ASP A 380 19.67 13.54 6.19
C ASP A 380 19.88 14.22 4.82
N GLY A 381 19.77 15.54 4.76
CA GLY A 381 19.98 16.33 3.54
C GLY A 381 18.85 16.27 2.51
N MET A 382 17.67 15.81 2.89
CA MET A 382 16.49 15.83 2.02
C MET A 382 15.99 17.27 1.86
N THR A 383 15.84 17.71 0.61
CA THR A 383 15.17 18.96 0.27
C THR A 383 13.79 18.68 -0.30
N PRO A 384 12.85 19.66 -0.31
CA PRO A 384 11.54 19.46 -0.92
C PRO A 384 11.62 19.02 -2.39
N GLU A 385 12.59 19.52 -3.15
CA GLU A 385 12.78 19.16 -4.56
C GLU A 385 13.16 17.68 -4.72
N ARG A 386 14.14 17.21 -3.94
CA ARG A 386 14.56 15.80 -3.95
C ARG A 386 13.46 14.86 -3.43
N ALA A 387 12.69 15.29 -2.43
CA ALA A 387 11.54 14.55 -1.94
C ALA A 387 10.46 14.41 -3.02
N TRP A 388 10.25 15.47 -3.82
CA TRP A 388 9.35 15.42 -4.97
C TRP A 388 9.86 14.47 -6.05
N GLU A 389 11.12 14.56 -6.45
CA GLU A 389 11.72 13.67 -7.44
C GLU A 389 11.53 12.19 -7.04
N ASP A 390 11.79 11.85 -5.78
CA ASP A 390 11.59 10.49 -5.25
C ASP A 390 10.10 10.06 -5.30
N MET A 391 9.18 10.96 -4.94
CA MET A 391 7.75 10.70 -4.97
C MET A 391 7.23 10.59 -6.39
N GLU A 392 7.57 11.53 -7.27
CA GLU A 392 7.14 11.56 -8.66
C GLU A 392 7.61 10.34 -9.44
N GLN A 393 8.83 9.85 -9.16
CA GLN A 393 9.35 8.60 -9.73
C GLN A 393 8.44 7.41 -9.38
N LEU A 394 7.99 7.30 -8.13
CA LEU A 394 7.11 6.21 -7.70
C LEU A 394 5.70 6.35 -8.28
N LEU A 395 5.13 7.56 -8.23
CA LEU A 395 3.80 7.84 -8.80
C LEU A 395 3.78 7.63 -10.33
N SER A 396 4.86 7.99 -11.03
CA SER A 396 4.99 7.76 -12.47
C SER A 396 4.95 6.27 -12.81
N GLN A 397 5.60 5.42 -12.02
CA GLN A 397 5.51 3.96 -12.22
C GLN A 397 4.09 3.43 -11.98
N VAL A 398 3.39 3.96 -10.96
CA VAL A 398 1.99 3.59 -10.71
C VAL A 398 1.11 3.99 -11.90
N ARG A 399 1.28 5.20 -12.44
CA ARG A 399 0.59 5.67 -13.65
C ARG A 399 0.91 4.81 -14.87
N ASP A 400 2.19 4.63 -15.16
CA ASP A 400 2.65 3.97 -16.40
C ASP A 400 2.28 2.48 -16.44
N LEU A 401 2.15 1.85 -15.27
CA LEU A 401 1.73 0.46 -15.12
C LEU A 401 0.24 0.29 -14.84
N ASN A 402 -0.56 1.37 -14.86
CA ASN A 402 -1.98 1.35 -14.53
C ASN A 402 -2.27 0.75 -13.14
N GLY A 403 -1.49 1.13 -12.14
CA GLY A 403 -1.55 0.59 -10.78
C GLY A 403 -2.64 1.22 -9.91
N ALA A 404 -2.84 0.61 -8.71
CA ALA A 404 -3.67 1.14 -7.63
C ALA A 404 -2.97 0.95 -6.29
N CYS A 405 -2.65 2.05 -5.63
CA CYS A 405 -1.92 2.05 -4.36
C CYS A 405 -2.42 3.13 -3.40
N SER A 406 -1.85 3.21 -2.21
CA SER A 406 -2.12 4.26 -1.24
C SER A 406 -0.90 5.13 -0.98
N ILE A 407 -1.15 6.39 -0.63
CA ILE A 407 -0.18 7.30 -0.05
C ILE A 407 -0.62 7.67 1.36
N LEU A 408 0.33 7.87 2.26
CA LEU A 408 0.09 8.27 3.64
C LEU A 408 0.64 9.66 3.89
N TRP A 409 -0.24 10.53 4.39
CA TRP A 409 0.12 11.84 4.92
C TRP A 409 -0.49 12.04 6.30
N HIS A 410 0.33 12.14 7.35
CA HIS A 410 -0.16 12.27 8.71
C HIS A 410 -0.82 13.63 8.93
N ASN A 411 -1.86 13.68 9.76
CA ASN A 411 -2.58 14.91 10.05
C ASN A 411 -1.72 16.03 10.64
N HIS A 412 -0.71 15.69 11.43
CA HIS A 412 0.09 16.65 12.18
C HIS A 412 1.16 17.38 11.35
N VAL A 413 1.41 16.95 10.11
CA VAL A 413 2.50 17.51 9.28
C VAL A 413 2.07 18.66 8.36
N PHE A 414 0.82 19.11 8.45
CA PHE A 414 0.30 20.21 7.62
C PHE A 414 0.54 21.62 8.17
N ASP A 415 1.15 21.77 9.34
CA ASP A 415 1.59 23.08 9.85
C ASP A 415 2.97 23.45 9.29
N GLU A 416 3.02 24.46 8.43
CA GLU A 416 4.23 24.91 7.73
C GLU A 416 5.36 25.38 8.67
N ARG A 417 5.03 25.83 9.87
CA ARG A 417 6.03 26.28 10.85
C ARG A 417 6.75 25.10 11.50
N LEU A 418 6.06 23.97 11.61
CA LEU A 418 6.58 22.74 12.21
C LEU A 418 7.19 21.80 11.15
N PHE A 419 6.60 21.79 9.96
CA PHE A 419 6.92 20.89 8.86
C PHE A 419 6.95 21.66 7.53
N PRO A 420 7.96 22.53 7.32
CA PRO A 420 8.02 23.38 6.13
C PRO A 420 8.15 22.53 4.85
N GLY A 421 7.31 22.83 3.85
CA GLY A 421 7.27 22.17 2.54
C GLY A 421 6.42 20.89 2.46
N TRP A 422 5.98 20.33 3.60
CA TRP A 422 5.24 19.05 3.58
C TRP A 422 3.82 19.21 3.04
N LYS A 423 3.16 20.30 3.39
CA LYS A 423 1.83 20.64 2.90
C LYS A 423 1.84 20.95 1.41
N GLU A 424 2.80 21.74 0.95
CA GLU A 424 2.99 22.07 -0.47
C GLU A 424 3.28 20.81 -1.30
N MET A 425 4.05 19.87 -0.74
CA MET A 425 4.32 18.58 -1.38
C MET A 425 3.02 17.78 -1.59
N TYR A 426 2.15 17.75 -0.57
CA TYR A 426 0.85 17.09 -0.67
C TYR A 426 -0.04 17.77 -1.73
N ALA A 427 -0.11 19.10 -1.75
CA ALA A 427 -0.85 19.85 -2.77
C ALA A 427 -0.34 19.54 -4.17
N LYS A 428 0.98 19.50 -4.34
CA LYS A 428 1.62 19.16 -5.62
C LYS A 428 1.28 17.74 -6.06
N ALA A 429 1.24 16.79 -5.12
CA ALA A 429 0.84 15.42 -5.41
C ALA A 429 -0.62 15.32 -5.90
N LEU A 430 -1.57 16.00 -5.23
CA LEU A 430 -2.97 16.02 -5.65
C LEU A 430 -3.11 16.57 -7.08
N THR A 431 -2.46 17.70 -7.36
CA THR A 431 -2.47 18.31 -8.70
C THR A 431 -1.86 17.37 -9.73
N TRP A 432 -0.70 16.79 -9.45
CA TRP A 432 -0.03 15.87 -10.36
C TRP A 432 -0.89 14.64 -10.70
N ILE A 433 -1.54 14.04 -9.70
CA ILE A 433 -2.41 12.87 -9.92
C ILE A 433 -3.61 13.26 -10.79
N ALA A 434 -4.24 14.42 -10.54
CA ALA A 434 -5.36 14.91 -11.32
C ALA A 434 -4.97 15.15 -12.78
N ASP A 435 -3.86 15.86 -13.01
CA ASP A 435 -3.34 16.24 -14.34
C ASP A 435 -2.93 15.00 -15.18
N ASN A 436 -2.54 13.90 -14.50
CA ASN A 436 -2.16 12.66 -15.16
C ASN A 436 -3.32 11.64 -15.28
N ASN A 437 -4.57 12.09 -15.18
CA ASN A 437 -5.77 11.23 -15.29
C ASN A 437 -5.85 10.12 -14.23
N GLY A 438 -5.32 10.38 -13.02
CA GLY A 438 -5.44 9.47 -11.88
C GLY A 438 -6.80 9.61 -11.18
N TRP A 439 -7.29 8.51 -10.60
CA TRP A 439 -8.36 8.52 -9.62
C TRP A 439 -7.77 8.77 -8.23
N MET A 440 -8.45 9.60 -7.45
CA MET A 440 -8.14 9.81 -6.02
C MET A 440 -9.40 9.58 -5.20
N GLY A 441 -9.26 8.93 -4.06
CA GLY A 441 -10.40 8.73 -3.18
C GLY A 441 -10.13 7.79 -2.01
N PRO A 442 -11.20 7.44 -1.25
CA PRO A 442 -11.13 6.53 -0.12
C PRO A 442 -10.81 5.09 -0.50
N CYS A 443 -10.19 4.35 0.42
CA CYS A 443 -9.84 2.95 0.22
C CYS A 443 -11.07 2.04 0.04
N ALA A 444 -12.14 2.28 0.81
CA ALA A 444 -13.39 1.52 0.68
C ALA A 444 -14.00 1.67 -0.72
N THR A 445 -14.00 2.88 -1.30
CA THR A 445 -14.52 3.11 -2.66
C THR A 445 -13.71 2.35 -3.71
N LEU A 446 -12.37 2.31 -3.59
CA LEU A 446 -11.55 1.48 -4.46
C LEU A 446 -11.89 -0.02 -4.29
N LYS A 447 -12.03 -0.48 -3.03
CA LYS A 447 -12.37 -1.87 -2.71
C LYS A 447 -13.71 -2.29 -3.33
N GLU A 448 -14.75 -1.49 -3.14
CA GLU A 448 -16.08 -1.73 -3.73
C GLU A 448 -16.01 -1.82 -5.27
N HIS A 449 -15.26 -0.91 -5.89
CA HIS A 449 -15.06 -0.93 -7.34
C HIS A 449 -14.34 -2.18 -7.82
N MET A 450 -13.30 -2.62 -7.10
CA MET A 450 -12.57 -3.85 -7.44
C MET A 450 -13.43 -5.11 -7.27
N ASP A 451 -14.27 -5.16 -6.25
CA ASP A 451 -15.19 -6.29 -6.04
C ASP A 451 -16.24 -6.39 -7.16
N ALA A 452 -16.82 -5.27 -7.56
CA ALA A 452 -17.81 -5.24 -8.65
C ALA A 452 -17.27 -5.74 -10.00
N ARG A 453 -15.94 -5.83 -10.14
CA ARG A 453 -15.25 -6.29 -11.36
C ARG A 453 -14.73 -7.73 -11.26
N ARG A 454 -14.82 -8.36 -10.09
CA ARG A 454 -14.40 -9.77 -9.96
C ARG A 454 -15.36 -10.66 -10.75
N PRO A 455 -14.83 -11.60 -11.54
CA PRO A 455 -15.68 -12.64 -12.12
C PRO A 455 -16.40 -13.41 -11.01
N ALA A 456 -17.65 -13.71 -11.23
CA ALA A 456 -18.46 -14.53 -10.30
C ALA A 456 -17.89 -15.95 -10.16
#